data_e8b80caf7f46d6ec06d82ffc2fa599a0
#
_entry.id   e8b80caf7f46d6ec06d82ffc2fa599a0
#
_cell.length_a   1.000
_cell.length_b   1.000
_cell.length_c   1.000
_cell.angle_alpha   90.00
_cell.angle_beta   90.00
_cell.angle_gamma   90.00
#
_symmetry.space_group_name_H-M   'P 1'
#
loop_
_entity.id
_entity.type
_entity.pdbx_description
1 polymer ?
#
loop_
_entity_poly.entity_id
_entity_poly.type
_entity_poly.pdbx_seq_one_letter_code
_entity_poly.pdbx_strand_id
1 'polypeptide(L)'
;MDKTMKFISWNVNGLRACMQKGFLDFFNEVDADFFCVQETKLQEGQIALDLPGYHQFWNYAEKKGYSGTAIFTKHEPLSVSYGIGIPEHDHEGRVITLEY
;
A
#
# COMPACT_ATOMS: atom_id res chain seq x y z
N MET A 1 20.85 -21.39 -1.77
CA MET A 1 19.91 -21.22 -0.67
C MET A 1 18.66 -20.52 -1.17
N ASP A 2 17.55 -21.14 -0.98
CA ASP A 2 16.28 -20.57 -1.43
C ASP A 2 15.85 -19.44 -0.50
N LYS A 3 15.39 -18.39 -1.12
CA LYS A 3 14.87 -17.25 -0.40
C LYS A 3 13.36 -17.26 -0.48
N THR A 4 12.72 -17.44 0.65
CA THR A 4 11.26 -17.35 0.71
C THR A 4 10.86 -15.89 0.84
N MET A 5 9.97 -15.46 -0.03
CA MET A 5 9.38 -14.13 0.01
C MET A 5 7.97 -14.23 0.56
N LYS A 6 7.62 -13.32 1.47
CA LYS A 6 6.28 -13.29 2.04
C LYS A 6 5.51 -12.12 1.47
N PHE A 7 4.34 -12.40 0.91
CA PHE A 7 3.44 -11.41 0.34
C PHE A 7 2.14 -11.41 1.13
N ILE A 8 1.70 -10.22 1.52
CA ILE A 8 0.42 -10.03 2.21
C ILE A 8 -0.42 -9.05 1.37
N SER A 9 -1.70 -9.35 1.24
CA SER A 9 -2.66 -8.44 0.61
C SER A 9 -3.87 -8.35 1.53
N TRP A 10 -4.25 -7.11 1.87
CA TRP A 10 -5.30 -6.89 2.85
C TRP A 10 -6.15 -5.68 2.49
N ASN A 11 -7.45 -5.91 2.32
CA ASN A 11 -8.40 -4.81 2.19
C ASN A 11 -8.68 -4.26 3.59
N VAL A 12 -8.11 -3.11 3.89
CA VAL A 12 -8.19 -2.55 5.25
C VAL A 12 -9.47 -1.77 5.52
N ASN A 13 -10.23 -1.49 4.46
CA ASN A 13 -11.50 -0.77 4.57
C ASN A 13 -11.36 0.52 5.40
N GLY A 14 -10.39 1.34 5.02
CA GLY A 14 -10.04 2.55 5.74
C GLY A 14 -8.83 2.32 6.65
N LEU A 15 -7.65 2.77 6.21
CA LEU A 15 -6.41 2.53 6.94
C LEU A 15 -6.40 3.23 8.29
N ARG A 16 -6.96 4.43 8.39
CA ARG A 16 -6.98 5.17 9.66
C ARG A 16 -7.73 4.40 10.74
N ALA A 17 -8.89 3.83 10.38
CA ALA A 17 -9.65 3.00 11.32
C ALA A 17 -8.89 1.72 11.66
N CYS A 18 -8.26 1.11 10.66
CA CYS A 18 -7.48 -0.12 10.84
C CYS A 18 -6.29 0.11 11.76
N MET A 19 -5.65 1.29 11.69
CA MET A 19 -4.55 1.66 12.58
C MET A 19 -4.97 1.60 14.04
N GLN A 20 -6.19 2.03 14.34
CA GLN A 20 -6.72 2.01 15.71
C GLN A 20 -7.04 0.60 16.18
N LYS A 21 -7.16 -0.35 15.25
CA LYS A 21 -7.49 -1.75 15.55
C LYS A 21 -6.27 -2.68 15.51
N GLY A 22 -5.06 -2.12 15.53
CA GLY A 22 -3.85 -2.90 15.63
C GLY A 22 -3.14 -3.20 14.30
N PHE A 23 -3.33 -2.37 13.28
CA PHE A 23 -2.68 -2.56 12.00
C PHE A 23 -1.15 -2.70 12.13
N LEU A 24 -0.52 -1.81 12.88
CA LEU A 24 0.94 -1.83 13.01
C LEU A 24 1.44 -3.07 13.77
N ASP A 25 0.68 -3.55 14.75
CA ASP A 25 1.06 -4.76 15.46
C ASP A 25 1.05 -5.96 14.51
N PHE A 26 0.02 -6.08 13.69
CA PHE A 26 -0.06 -7.15 12.70
C PHE A 26 1.03 -6.98 11.63
N PHE A 27 1.23 -5.77 11.15
CA PHE A 27 2.24 -5.47 10.13
C PHE A 27 3.63 -5.90 10.62
N ASN A 28 3.98 -5.56 11.84
CA ASN A 28 5.28 -5.91 12.42
C ASN A 28 5.40 -7.39 12.69
N GLU A 29 4.32 -8.03 13.13
CA GLU A 29 4.33 -9.46 13.43
C GLU A 29 4.55 -10.31 12.18
N VAL A 30 3.89 -9.99 11.08
CA VAL A 30 4.03 -10.79 9.86
C VAL A 30 5.34 -10.58 9.14
N ASP A 31 5.96 -9.43 9.33
CA ASP A 31 7.27 -9.10 8.74
C ASP A 31 7.36 -9.47 7.25
N ALA A 32 6.37 -9.05 6.48
CA ALA A 32 6.28 -9.41 5.06
C ALA A 32 7.31 -8.66 4.21
N ASP A 33 7.74 -9.30 3.12
CA ASP A 33 8.58 -8.62 2.12
C ASP A 33 7.76 -7.61 1.32
N PHE A 34 6.51 -7.96 1.00
CA PHE A 34 5.58 -7.10 0.29
C PHE A 34 4.25 -7.10 1.04
N PHE A 35 3.81 -5.93 1.43
CA PHE A 35 2.54 -5.77 2.14
C PHE A 35 1.68 -4.80 1.34
N CYS A 36 0.63 -5.32 0.72
CA CYS A 36 -0.26 -4.54 -0.13
C CYS A 36 -1.58 -4.29 0.60
N VAL A 37 -2.03 -3.05 0.61
CA VAL A 37 -3.31 -2.71 1.24
C VAL A 37 -4.22 -2.06 0.21
N GLN A 38 -5.50 -2.40 0.27
CA GLN A 38 -6.53 -1.85 -0.59
C GLN A 38 -7.54 -1.11 0.25
N GLU A 39 -8.23 -0.16 -0.38
CA GLU A 39 -9.23 0.70 0.25
C GLU A 39 -8.66 1.45 1.46
N THR A 40 -7.53 2.12 1.24
CA THR A 40 -6.93 2.95 2.29
C THR A 40 -7.84 4.10 2.69
N LYS A 41 -8.64 4.60 1.74
CA LYS A 41 -9.59 5.72 1.91
C LYS A 41 -8.90 6.99 2.38
N LEU A 42 -7.65 7.17 1.97
CA LEU A 42 -6.82 8.31 2.35
C LEU A 42 -6.54 9.23 1.18
N GLN A 43 -6.26 10.48 1.51
CA GLN A 43 -5.67 11.44 0.60
C GLN A 43 -4.23 11.71 1.06
N GLU A 44 -3.42 12.25 0.15
CA GLU A 44 -2.03 12.56 0.47
C GLU A 44 -1.94 13.44 1.71
N GLY A 45 -1.04 13.10 2.61
CA GLY A 45 -0.81 13.88 3.82
C GLY A 45 -1.75 13.63 4.97
N GLN A 46 -2.75 12.76 4.82
CA GLN A 46 -3.69 12.47 5.90
C GLN A 46 -3.13 11.54 6.97
N ILE A 47 -2.08 10.79 6.65
CA ILE A 47 -1.44 9.90 7.60
C ILE A 47 0.06 9.86 7.31
N ALA A 48 0.84 9.72 8.35
CA ALA A 48 2.28 9.49 8.24
C ALA A 48 2.58 8.16 8.95
N LEU A 49 3.09 7.20 8.18
CA LEU A 49 3.49 5.90 8.71
C LEU A 49 5.00 5.83 8.82
N ASP A 50 5.48 5.45 9.99
CA ASP A 50 6.89 5.15 10.20
C ASP A 50 7.07 3.64 10.14
N LEU A 51 7.59 3.17 8.99
CA LEU A 51 7.81 1.74 8.74
C LEU A 51 9.30 1.52 8.46
N PRO A 52 10.14 1.43 9.51
CA PRO A 52 11.59 1.29 9.33
C PRO A 52 11.92 0.07 8.47
N GLY A 53 12.78 0.26 7.47
CA GLY A 53 13.18 -0.81 6.56
C GLY A 53 12.23 -1.03 5.40
N TYR A 54 11.18 -0.25 5.27
CA TYR A 54 10.22 -0.38 4.18
C TYR A 54 10.18 0.85 3.31
N HIS A 55 10.04 0.63 2.00
CA HIS A 55 9.69 1.66 1.02
C HIS A 55 8.18 1.71 0.92
N GLN A 56 7.61 2.90 0.82
CA GLN A 56 6.17 3.10 0.78
C GLN A 56 5.75 3.69 -0.56
N PHE A 57 4.76 3.08 -1.20
CA PHE A 57 4.21 3.56 -2.47
C PHE A 57 2.70 3.66 -2.32
N TRP A 58 2.16 4.86 -2.56
CA TRP A 58 0.76 5.17 -2.33
C TRP A 58 0.11 5.64 -3.62
N ASN A 59 -1.11 5.19 -3.87
CA ASN A 59 -1.94 5.69 -4.95
C ASN A 59 -3.29 6.07 -4.36
N TYR A 60 -3.63 7.36 -4.42
CA TYR A 60 -4.83 7.90 -3.79
C TYR A 60 -5.92 8.09 -4.84
N ALA A 61 -7.19 7.85 -4.44
CA ALA A 61 -8.31 8.21 -5.28
C ALA A 61 -8.50 9.72 -5.27
N GLU A 62 -9.06 10.25 -6.35
CA GLU A 62 -9.37 11.69 -6.40
C GLU A 62 -10.52 12.04 -5.45
N LYS A 63 -11.45 11.12 -5.27
CA LYS A 63 -12.59 11.30 -4.36
C LYS A 63 -12.16 11.02 -2.93
N LYS A 64 -12.45 11.96 -2.03
CA LYS A 64 -12.10 11.82 -0.61
C LYS A 64 -12.82 10.65 0.04
N GLY A 65 -12.11 9.94 0.92
CA GLY A 65 -12.68 8.83 1.69
C GLY A 65 -13.06 7.62 0.86
N TYR A 66 -12.44 7.45 -0.31
CA TYR A 66 -12.82 6.43 -1.27
C TYR A 66 -11.59 5.71 -1.81
N SER A 67 -11.69 4.39 -1.94
CA SER A 67 -10.67 3.55 -2.58
C SER A 67 -9.23 3.82 -2.08
N GLY A 68 -8.25 3.85 -2.98
CA GLY A 68 -6.85 4.04 -2.64
C GLY A 68 -6.13 2.74 -2.35
N THR A 69 -4.86 2.66 -2.74
CA THR A 69 -4.04 1.48 -2.49
C THR A 69 -2.63 1.89 -2.09
N ALA A 70 -1.93 0.98 -1.43
CA ALA A 70 -0.53 1.22 -1.08
C ALA A 70 0.24 -0.10 -1.07
N ILE A 71 1.52 -0.01 -1.34
CA ILE A 71 2.44 -1.14 -1.22
C ILE A 71 3.59 -0.72 -0.31
N PHE A 72 3.87 -1.55 0.69
CA PHE A 72 5.02 -1.40 1.56
C PHE A 72 5.96 -2.57 1.30
N THR A 73 7.21 -2.29 0.94
CA THR A 73 8.15 -3.33 0.53
C THR A 73 9.53 -3.10 1.13
N LYS A 74 10.18 -4.20 1.52
CA LYS A 74 11.57 -4.16 1.97
C LYS A 74 12.55 -3.98 0.80
N HIS A 75 12.09 -4.16 -0.42
CA HIS A 75 12.95 -4.20 -1.62
C HIS A 75 12.70 -2.99 -2.49
N GLU A 76 13.77 -2.28 -2.84
CA GLU A 76 13.67 -1.13 -3.72
C GLU A 76 13.39 -1.58 -5.15
N PRO A 77 12.28 -1.10 -5.78
CA PRO A 77 11.98 -1.51 -7.15
C PRO A 77 12.83 -0.76 -8.17
N LEU A 78 12.96 -1.36 -9.36
CA LEU A 78 13.61 -0.71 -10.50
C LEU A 78 12.74 0.44 -11.03
N SER A 79 11.43 0.24 -11.03
CA SER A 79 10.50 1.28 -11.46
C SER A 79 9.16 1.13 -10.73
N VAL A 80 8.43 2.23 -10.69
CA VAL A 80 7.10 2.31 -10.09
C VAL A 80 6.16 2.97 -11.08
N SER A 81 5.00 2.37 -11.28
CA SER A 81 3.93 2.94 -12.10
C SER A 81 2.65 2.99 -11.31
N TYR A 82 1.87 4.05 -11.51
CA TYR A 82 0.58 4.23 -10.85
C TYR A 82 -0.51 4.22 -11.91
N GLY A 83 -1.51 3.36 -11.71
CA GLY A 83 -2.57 3.20 -12.69
C GLY A 83 -2.18 2.25 -13.82
N ILE A 84 -3.05 2.18 -14.83
CA ILE A 84 -2.86 1.29 -15.97
C ILE A 84 -2.73 2.06 -17.30
N GLY A 85 -2.64 3.39 -17.23
CA GLY A 85 -2.54 4.24 -18.40
C GLY A 85 -3.86 4.52 -19.09
N ILE A 86 -4.98 4.19 -18.47
CA ILE A 86 -6.32 4.44 -18.99
C ILE A 86 -6.99 5.48 -18.09
N PRO A 87 -7.12 6.76 -18.51
CA PRO A 87 -7.61 7.82 -17.64
C PRO A 87 -8.97 7.52 -17.00
N GLU A 88 -9.84 6.81 -17.70
CA GLU A 88 -11.16 6.45 -17.15
C GLU A 88 -11.08 5.60 -15.90
N HIS A 89 -9.98 4.86 -15.72
CA HIS A 89 -9.82 3.93 -14.62
C HIS A 89 -8.76 4.37 -13.60
N ASP A 90 -8.02 5.45 -13.88
CA ASP A 90 -6.86 5.82 -13.07
C ASP A 90 -7.16 6.86 -11.98
N HIS A 91 -8.44 7.23 -11.80
CA HIS A 91 -8.85 8.24 -10.81
C HIS A 91 -9.19 7.66 -9.44
N GLU A 92 -9.16 6.35 -9.29
CA GLU A 92 -9.62 5.69 -8.07
C GLU A 92 -8.50 5.18 -7.18
N GLY A 93 -7.23 5.38 -7.59
CA GLY A 93 -6.10 4.95 -6.77
C GLY A 93 -6.05 3.44 -6.54
N ARG A 94 -6.32 2.63 -7.58
CA ARG A 94 -6.45 1.18 -7.44
C ARG A 94 -5.24 0.37 -7.85
N VAL A 95 -4.34 0.94 -8.64
CA VAL A 95 -3.24 0.15 -9.24
C VAL A 95 -1.90 0.80 -8.95
N ILE A 96 -0.98 0.00 -8.42
CA ILE A 96 0.43 0.34 -8.30
C ILE A 96 1.21 -0.84 -8.87
N THR A 97 2.13 -0.58 -9.77
CA THR A 97 3.00 -1.61 -10.34
C THR A 97 4.45 -1.35 -9.93
N LEU A 98 5.07 -2.33 -9.31
CA LEU A 98 6.49 -2.29 -8.97
C LEU A 98 7.23 -3.28 -9.84
N GLU A 99 8.32 -2.84 -10.46
CA GLU A 99 9.14 -3.70 -11.32
C GLU A 99 10.47 -3.97 -10.64
N TYR A 100 10.88 -5.23 -10.68
CA TYR A 100 12.14 -5.71 -10.10
C TYR A 100 13.05 -6.37 -11.11
#